data_eac876fe78c85d79912c950417093702
#
_entry.id   eac876fe78c85d79912c950417093702
#
_cell.length_a   1.000
_cell.length_b   1.000
_cell.length_c   1.000
_cell.angle_alpha   90.00
_cell.angle_beta   90.00
_cell.angle_gamma   90.00
#
_symmetry.space_group_name_H-M   'P 1'
#
loop_
_entity.id
_entity.type
_entity.pdbx_description
1 polymer ?
#
loop_
_entity_poly.entity_id
_entity_poly.type
_entity_poly.pdbx_seq_one_letter_code
_entity_poly.pdbx_strand_id
1 'polypeptide(L)'
;NIEQIVSTLMLKGKLGGFHFNDSKYGDDDLTVGSIKPYSLFLIFNSLVYGLENNAQNPYPAWMIDASHNVKDPLEDLMQSLDAILEAYAKALLVDQIKLAQAQESCDVTLCQELLQDAYRTDVRPLIRQSRMQRGGAIDPIDSYRTLAVRKKLIDERGLESTATGL
;
A
#
# COMPACT_ATOMS: atom_id res chain seq x y z
N ASN A 1 -9.47 -13.25 5.48
CA ASN A 1 -8.76 -12.34 6.41
C ASN A 1 -7.26 -12.44 6.18
N ILE A 2 -6.77 -11.62 5.22
CA ILE A 2 -5.35 -11.61 4.82
C ILE A 2 -4.49 -11.12 5.98
N GLU A 3 -4.94 -10.12 6.75
CA GLU A 3 -4.24 -9.57 7.92
C GLU A 3 -3.93 -10.66 8.98
N GLN A 4 -4.81 -11.63 9.18
CA GLN A 4 -4.57 -12.76 10.09
C GLN A 4 -3.51 -13.71 9.56
N ILE A 5 -3.50 -13.94 8.24
CA ILE A 5 -2.46 -14.75 7.58
C ILE A 5 -1.11 -14.05 7.73
N VAL A 6 -1.07 -12.73 7.46
CA VAL A 6 0.14 -11.92 7.62
C VAL A 6 0.66 -12.01 9.06
N SER A 7 -0.19 -11.77 10.07
CA SER A 7 0.19 -11.89 11.48
C SER A 7 0.75 -13.28 11.81
N THR A 8 0.11 -14.34 11.32
CA THR A 8 0.55 -15.71 11.57
C THR A 8 1.92 -16.00 10.92
N LEU A 9 2.13 -15.53 9.69
CA LEU A 9 3.39 -15.73 8.98
C LEU A 9 4.52 -14.90 9.58
N MET A 10 4.23 -13.68 10.03
CA MET A 10 5.19 -12.83 10.74
C MET A 10 5.60 -13.46 12.08
N LEU A 11 4.64 -13.96 12.86
CA LEU A 11 4.92 -14.66 14.12
C LEU A 11 5.85 -15.88 13.94
N LYS A 12 5.72 -16.55 12.80
CA LYS A 12 6.52 -17.74 12.47
C LYS A 12 7.80 -17.41 11.67
N GLY A 13 8.07 -16.16 11.32
CA GLY A 13 9.20 -15.76 10.49
C GLY A 13 9.16 -16.37 9.09
N LYS A 14 7.97 -16.51 8.50
CA LYS A 14 7.76 -17.21 7.22
C LYS A 14 7.21 -16.32 6.11
N LEU A 15 7.02 -15.02 6.35
CA LEU A 15 6.55 -14.10 5.34
C LEU A 15 7.71 -13.64 4.45
N GLY A 16 7.73 -14.09 3.19
CA GLY A 16 8.78 -13.73 2.21
C GLY A 16 8.45 -12.48 1.40
N GLY A 17 7.20 -12.22 1.09
CA GLY A 17 6.80 -11.08 0.30
C GLY A 17 5.31 -11.00 0.02
N PHE A 18 4.95 -9.93 -0.69
CA PHE A 18 3.60 -9.64 -1.14
C PHE A 18 3.58 -9.42 -2.64
N HIS A 19 2.51 -9.87 -3.28
CA HIS A 19 2.02 -9.36 -4.54
C HIS A 19 0.80 -8.49 -4.23
N PHE A 20 0.97 -7.17 -4.30
CA PHE A 20 -0.10 -6.23 -3.98
C PHE A 20 -0.97 -5.99 -5.20
N ASN A 21 -2.25 -6.27 -5.06
CA ASN A 21 -3.35 -5.84 -5.92
C ASN A 21 -4.59 -5.62 -5.06
N ASP A 22 -5.68 -5.22 -5.67
CA ASP A 22 -7.01 -5.25 -5.07
C ASP A 22 -7.93 -6.09 -5.92
N SER A 23 -9.04 -6.54 -5.37
CA SER A 23 -10.03 -7.31 -6.12
C SER A 23 -11.44 -7.02 -5.66
N LYS A 24 -12.35 -7.00 -6.62
CA LYS A 24 -13.78 -6.96 -6.40
C LYS A 24 -14.42 -8.31 -6.72
N TYR A 25 -13.99 -8.94 -7.81
CA TYR A 25 -14.48 -10.21 -8.28
C TYR A 25 -13.32 -11.11 -8.70
N GLY A 26 -13.13 -12.22 -7.99
CA GLY A 26 -12.11 -13.21 -8.37
C GLY A 26 -10.69 -12.63 -8.42
N ASP A 27 -10.03 -12.88 -9.53
CA ASP A 27 -8.63 -12.51 -9.81
C ASP A 27 -8.60 -11.37 -10.85
N ASP A 28 -9.17 -10.24 -10.48
CA ASP A 28 -9.32 -9.08 -11.37
C ASP A 28 -8.18 -8.05 -11.24
N ASP A 29 -7.19 -8.29 -10.38
CA ASP A 29 -5.91 -7.57 -10.24
C ASP A 29 -6.00 -6.04 -10.33
N LEU A 30 -6.94 -5.47 -9.57
CA LEU A 30 -7.22 -4.03 -9.60
C LEU A 30 -6.12 -3.21 -8.92
N THR A 31 -6.09 -1.90 -9.20
CA THR A 31 -5.23 -0.93 -8.51
C THR A 31 -5.28 -1.12 -7.01
N VAL A 32 -4.14 -1.22 -6.36
CA VAL A 32 -4.04 -1.43 -4.90
C VAL A 32 -4.83 -0.37 -4.15
N GLY A 33 -5.63 -0.83 -3.18
CA GLY A 33 -6.43 0.05 -2.32
C GLY A 33 -7.65 0.69 -3.00
N SER A 34 -7.98 0.33 -4.25
CA SER A 34 -9.10 0.91 -4.97
C SER A 34 -10.47 0.41 -4.50
N ILE A 35 -10.53 -0.78 -3.92
CA ILE A 35 -11.76 -1.44 -3.48
C ILE A 35 -11.79 -1.62 -1.97
N LYS A 36 -10.67 -2.08 -1.37
CA LYS A 36 -10.58 -2.46 0.05
C LYS A 36 -9.47 -1.70 0.79
N PRO A 37 -9.45 -0.36 0.78
CA PRO A 37 -8.35 0.42 1.37
C PRO A 37 -8.21 0.19 2.89
N TYR A 38 -9.30 -0.04 3.61
CA TYR A 38 -9.22 -0.36 5.03
C TYR A 38 -8.60 -1.73 5.30
N SER A 39 -8.89 -2.73 4.47
CA SER A 39 -8.25 -4.05 4.56
C SER A 39 -6.75 -3.97 4.28
N LEU A 40 -6.35 -3.16 3.30
CA LEU A 40 -4.94 -2.87 3.03
C LEU A 40 -4.24 -2.26 4.26
N PHE A 41 -4.87 -1.28 4.91
CA PHE A 41 -4.36 -0.70 6.16
C PHE A 41 -4.20 -1.76 7.26
N LEU A 42 -5.16 -2.67 7.44
CA LEU A 42 -5.07 -3.74 8.45
C LEU A 42 -3.93 -4.73 8.16
N ILE A 43 -3.67 -5.02 6.88
CA ILE A 43 -2.51 -5.82 6.45
C ILE A 43 -1.22 -5.13 6.88
N PHE A 44 -1.09 -3.83 6.61
CA PHE A 44 0.09 -3.05 7.02
C PHE A 44 0.21 -2.91 8.53
N ASN A 45 -0.89 -2.76 9.27
CA ASN A 45 -0.85 -2.77 10.73
C ASN A 45 -0.29 -4.09 11.29
N SER A 46 -0.72 -5.23 10.74
CA SER A 46 -0.19 -6.54 11.11
C SER A 46 1.29 -6.69 10.75
N LEU A 47 1.71 -6.15 9.62
CA LEU A 47 3.11 -6.15 9.18
C LEU A 47 3.99 -5.30 10.12
N VAL A 48 3.58 -4.07 10.40
CA VAL A 48 4.31 -3.15 11.30
C VAL A 48 4.47 -3.78 12.68
N TYR A 49 3.37 -4.26 13.26
CA TYR A 49 3.41 -4.94 14.55
C TYR A 49 4.38 -6.13 14.56
N GLY A 50 4.34 -6.95 13.50
CA GLY A 50 5.21 -8.12 13.40
C GLY A 50 6.69 -7.77 13.24
N LEU A 51 7.01 -6.69 12.53
CA LEU A 51 8.40 -6.20 12.36
C LEU A 51 8.95 -5.60 13.66
N GLU A 52 8.13 -4.86 14.42
CA GLU A 52 8.54 -4.25 15.68
C GLU A 52 8.74 -5.28 16.81
N ASN A 53 7.93 -6.34 16.83
CA ASN A 53 7.94 -7.33 17.92
C ASN A 53 8.80 -8.57 17.63
N ASN A 54 9.34 -8.71 16.43
CA ASN A 54 10.25 -9.79 16.09
C ASN A 54 11.39 -9.29 15.21
N ALA A 55 12.47 -8.88 15.85
CA ALA A 55 13.67 -8.35 15.18
C ALA A 55 14.37 -9.35 14.23
N GLN A 56 14.02 -10.65 14.29
CA GLN A 56 14.56 -11.68 13.39
C GLN A 56 13.72 -11.84 12.11
N ASN A 57 12.56 -11.21 12.02
CA ASN A 57 11.78 -11.24 10.79
C ASN A 57 12.53 -10.52 9.67
N PRO A 58 12.76 -11.18 8.53
CA PRO A 58 13.24 -10.46 7.36
C PRO A 58 12.18 -9.47 6.88
N TYR A 59 12.60 -8.35 6.32
CA TYR A 59 11.68 -7.47 5.61
C TYR A 59 11.13 -8.21 4.40
N PRO A 60 9.81 -8.37 4.28
CA PRO A 60 9.23 -9.04 3.13
C PRO A 60 9.40 -8.19 1.86
N ALA A 61 9.57 -8.83 0.72
CA ALA A 61 9.58 -8.14 -0.57
C ALA A 61 8.19 -7.58 -0.90
N TRP A 62 8.14 -6.37 -1.47
CA TRP A 62 6.90 -5.74 -1.91
C TRP A 62 6.91 -5.64 -3.42
N MET A 63 5.94 -6.25 -4.06
CA MET A 63 5.71 -6.24 -5.49
C MET A 63 4.30 -5.78 -5.77
N ILE A 64 4.10 -4.99 -6.82
CA ILE A 64 2.79 -4.61 -7.30
C ILE A 64 2.47 -5.53 -8.47
N ASP A 65 1.34 -6.19 -8.36
CA ASP A 65 0.82 -7.14 -9.35
C ASP A 65 -0.60 -6.71 -9.76
N ALA A 66 -0.73 -5.43 -10.10
CA ALA A 66 -1.96 -4.86 -10.59
C ALA A 66 -1.94 -4.79 -12.11
N SER A 67 -2.98 -5.28 -12.76
CA SER A 67 -3.12 -5.34 -14.20
C SER A 67 -4.31 -4.51 -14.67
N HIS A 68 -4.08 -3.55 -15.56
CA HIS A 68 -5.15 -2.72 -16.11
C HIS A 68 -5.06 -2.60 -17.62
N ASN A 69 -6.07 -3.14 -18.29
CA ASN A 69 -6.17 -3.11 -19.73
C ASN A 69 -6.64 -1.75 -20.28
N VAL A 70 -7.14 -0.86 -19.43
CA VAL A 70 -7.73 0.44 -19.84
C VAL A 70 -7.04 1.66 -19.27
N LYS A 71 -6.06 1.48 -18.40
CA LYS A 71 -5.27 2.55 -17.79
C LYS A 71 -3.87 2.64 -18.38
N ASP A 72 -3.25 3.81 -18.24
CA ASP A 72 -1.81 3.92 -18.36
C ASP A 72 -1.13 3.07 -17.28
N PRO A 73 -0.32 2.06 -17.63
CA PRO A 73 0.27 1.15 -16.65
C PRO A 73 1.19 1.85 -15.65
N LEU A 74 1.88 2.93 -16.05
CA LEU A 74 2.74 3.68 -15.14
C LEU A 74 1.93 4.55 -14.17
N GLU A 75 0.81 5.13 -14.62
CA GLU A 75 -0.11 5.83 -13.73
C GLU A 75 -0.73 4.88 -12.71
N ASP A 76 -1.09 3.68 -13.14
CA ASP A 76 -1.63 2.65 -12.26
C ASP A 76 -0.63 2.19 -11.20
N LEU A 77 0.62 1.95 -11.60
CA LEU A 77 1.70 1.64 -10.67
C LEU A 77 1.93 2.76 -9.65
N MET A 78 1.90 4.03 -10.09
CA MET A 78 2.03 5.17 -9.19
C MET A 78 0.86 5.29 -8.22
N GLN A 79 -0.38 5.05 -8.67
CA GLN A 79 -1.56 5.03 -7.79
C GLN A 79 -1.48 3.89 -6.77
N SER A 80 -1.10 2.70 -7.21
CA SER A 80 -0.91 1.54 -6.34
C SER A 80 0.17 1.80 -5.28
N LEU A 81 1.30 2.40 -5.68
CA LEU A 81 2.37 2.76 -4.75
C LEU A 81 1.91 3.81 -3.73
N ASP A 82 1.12 4.81 -4.16
CA ASP A 82 0.58 5.81 -3.25
C ASP A 82 -0.35 5.20 -2.21
N ALA A 83 -1.22 4.29 -2.60
CA ALA A 83 -2.11 3.57 -1.68
C ALA A 83 -1.32 2.72 -0.68
N ILE A 84 -0.25 2.04 -1.12
CA ILE A 84 0.65 1.28 -0.27
C ILE A 84 1.34 2.20 0.75
N LEU A 85 1.90 3.32 0.30
CA LEU A 85 2.58 4.27 1.19
C LEU A 85 1.62 4.91 2.20
N GLU A 86 0.40 5.24 1.78
CA GLU A 86 -0.62 5.75 2.71
C GLU A 86 -1.02 4.71 3.75
N ALA A 87 -1.28 3.48 3.35
CA ALA A 87 -1.65 2.40 4.26
C ALA A 87 -0.52 2.11 5.27
N TYR A 88 0.72 2.07 4.79
CA TYR A 88 1.90 1.88 5.64
C TYR A 88 2.09 3.04 6.62
N ALA A 89 2.03 4.29 6.14
CA ALA A 89 2.18 5.47 7.00
C ALA A 89 1.09 5.53 8.08
N LYS A 90 -0.15 5.21 7.75
CA LYS A 90 -1.26 5.10 8.71
C LYS A 90 -1.03 3.99 9.74
N ALA A 91 -0.50 2.84 9.32
CA ALA A 91 -0.19 1.74 10.22
C ALA A 91 0.89 2.12 11.25
N LEU A 92 1.87 2.94 10.87
CA LEU A 92 2.88 3.47 11.79
C LEU A 92 2.31 4.45 12.85
N LEU A 93 1.10 4.97 12.66
CA LEU A 93 0.43 5.86 13.62
C LEU A 93 -0.38 5.10 14.67
N VAL A 94 -0.57 3.80 14.52
CA VAL A 94 -1.33 2.99 15.47
C VAL A 94 -0.54 2.87 16.78
N ASP A 95 -1.16 3.23 17.90
CA ASP A 95 -0.61 2.97 19.24
C ASP A 95 -0.71 1.47 19.55
N GLN A 96 0.33 0.73 19.16
CA GLN A 96 0.37 -0.73 19.27
C GLN A 96 0.30 -1.19 20.72
N ILE A 97 0.81 -0.39 21.68
CA ILE A 97 0.77 -0.73 23.10
C ILE A 97 -0.66 -0.67 23.63
N LYS A 98 -1.36 0.43 23.33
CA LYS A 98 -2.78 0.57 23.73
C LYS A 98 -3.66 -0.44 23.02
N LEU A 99 -3.38 -0.71 21.74
CA LEU A 99 -4.12 -1.71 20.98
C LEU A 99 -3.99 -3.10 21.60
N ALA A 100 -2.76 -3.51 21.99
CA ALA A 100 -2.53 -4.78 22.64
C ALA A 100 -3.27 -4.86 24.00
N GLN A 101 -3.23 -3.80 24.81
CA GLN A 101 -3.95 -3.73 26.09
C GLN A 101 -5.48 -3.84 25.92
N ALA A 102 -6.02 -3.16 24.89
CA ALA A 102 -7.44 -3.24 24.56
C ALA A 102 -7.84 -4.66 24.12
N GLN A 103 -6.98 -5.32 23.36
CA GLN A 103 -7.17 -6.72 22.93
C GLN A 103 -7.15 -7.68 24.12
N GLU A 104 -6.20 -7.54 25.04
CA GLU A 104 -6.10 -8.36 26.26
C GLU A 104 -7.32 -8.21 27.16
N SER A 105 -7.87 -6.99 27.27
CA SER A 105 -9.08 -6.71 28.04
C SER A 105 -10.38 -7.01 27.30
N CYS A 106 -10.30 -7.49 26.05
CA CYS A 106 -11.45 -7.68 25.16
C CYS A 106 -12.28 -6.41 24.95
N ASP A 107 -11.67 -5.22 25.02
CA ASP A 107 -12.33 -3.95 24.69
C ASP A 107 -12.35 -3.73 23.17
N VAL A 108 -13.33 -4.36 22.52
CA VAL A 108 -13.49 -4.31 21.06
C VAL A 108 -13.75 -2.89 20.56
N THR A 109 -14.46 -2.08 21.34
CA THR A 109 -14.76 -0.69 20.99
C THR A 109 -13.49 0.14 20.94
N LEU A 110 -12.65 0.07 21.96
CA LEU A 110 -11.37 0.77 21.99
C LEU A 110 -10.42 0.29 20.88
N CYS A 111 -10.35 -1.03 20.62
CA CYS A 111 -9.59 -1.57 19.49
C CYS A 111 -10.01 -0.90 18.17
N GLN A 112 -11.32 -0.80 17.95
CA GLN A 112 -11.86 -0.21 16.73
C GLN A 112 -11.59 1.29 16.66
N GLU A 113 -11.72 2.03 17.76
CA GLU A 113 -11.40 3.46 17.82
C GLU A 113 -9.93 3.72 17.46
N LEU A 114 -8.99 3.04 18.10
CA LEU A 114 -7.56 3.20 17.84
C LEU A 114 -7.18 2.95 16.36
N LEU A 115 -7.73 1.89 15.78
CA LEU A 115 -7.50 1.57 14.37
C LEU A 115 -8.13 2.59 13.43
N GLN A 116 -9.36 3.02 13.70
CA GLN A 116 -10.05 3.98 12.85
C GLN A 116 -9.47 5.39 12.93
N ASP A 117 -8.99 5.82 14.08
CA ASP A 117 -8.34 7.12 14.23
C ASP A 117 -7.06 7.19 13.40
N ALA A 118 -6.23 6.15 13.45
CA ALA A 118 -5.06 6.05 12.59
C ALA A 118 -5.44 6.01 11.10
N TYR A 119 -6.43 5.20 10.74
CA TYR A 119 -6.89 5.08 9.35
C TYR A 119 -7.45 6.38 8.77
N ARG A 120 -8.16 7.18 9.57
CA ARG A 120 -8.75 8.47 9.14
C ARG A 120 -7.75 9.61 9.06
N THR A 121 -6.54 9.43 9.61
CA THR A 121 -5.51 10.47 9.56
C THR A 121 -5.03 10.70 8.12
N ASP A 122 -4.98 11.97 7.71
CA ASP A 122 -4.42 12.33 6.40
C ASP A 122 -2.88 12.33 6.46
N VAL A 123 -2.27 11.32 5.89
CA VAL A 123 -0.81 11.15 5.84
C VAL A 123 -0.18 11.66 4.55
N ARG A 124 -0.97 12.17 3.60
CA ARG A 124 -0.46 12.67 2.31
C ARG A 124 0.56 13.80 2.46
N PRO A 125 0.42 14.75 3.39
CA PRO A 125 1.46 15.75 3.62
C PRO A 125 2.80 15.16 4.04
N LEU A 126 2.79 14.11 4.88
CA LEU A 126 3.99 13.39 5.30
C LEU A 126 4.68 12.70 4.12
N ILE A 127 3.89 12.03 3.27
CA ILE A 127 4.40 11.32 2.08
C ILE A 127 5.03 12.33 1.10
N ARG A 128 4.39 13.47 0.85
CA ARG A 128 4.92 14.56 0.02
C ARG A 128 6.24 15.10 0.58
N GLN A 129 6.31 15.33 1.87
CA GLN A 129 7.53 15.78 2.54
C GLN A 129 8.67 14.76 2.40
N SER A 130 8.37 13.47 2.59
CA SER A 130 9.35 12.39 2.41
C SER A 130 9.89 12.33 0.98
N ARG A 131 9.02 12.48 -0.03
CA ARG A 131 9.43 12.55 -1.44
C ARG A 131 10.35 13.75 -1.70
N MET A 132 9.96 14.92 -1.22
CA MET A 132 10.75 16.13 -1.37
C MET A 132 12.16 15.98 -0.75
N GLN A 133 12.26 15.42 0.45
CA GLN A 133 13.54 15.18 1.12
C GLN A 133 14.45 14.21 0.37
N ARG A 134 13.87 13.32 -0.42
CA ARG A 134 14.59 12.33 -1.24
C ARG A 134 14.83 12.78 -2.67
N GLY A 135 14.49 14.03 -3.01
CA GLY A 135 14.60 14.56 -4.37
C GLY A 135 13.64 13.97 -5.38
N GLY A 136 12.55 13.33 -4.91
CA GLY A 136 11.49 12.78 -5.77
C GLY A 136 10.41 13.80 -6.10
N ALA A 137 9.57 13.46 -7.09
CA ALA A 137 8.40 14.27 -7.43
C ALA A 137 7.40 14.28 -6.27
N ILE A 138 6.94 15.46 -5.88
CA ILE A 138 5.96 15.63 -4.79
C ILE A 138 4.64 14.95 -5.14
N ASP A 139 4.16 15.19 -6.36
CA ASP A 139 2.99 14.57 -6.96
C ASP A 139 3.42 13.80 -8.22
N PRO A 140 3.72 12.50 -8.12
CA PRO A 140 4.32 11.74 -9.21
C PRO A 140 3.46 11.68 -10.47
N ILE A 141 2.14 11.49 -10.32
CA ILE A 141 1.21 11.38 -11.46
C ILE A 141 1.12 12.74 -12.19
N ASP A 142 1.00 13.82 -11.45
CA ASP A 142 0.97 15.17 -12.05
C ASP A 142 2.29 15.48 -12.80
N SER A 143 3.41 15.17 -12.16
CA SER A 143 4.74 15.32 -12.80
C SER A 143 4.88 14.46 -14.04
N TYR A 144 4.44 13.21 -14.00
CA TYR A 144 4.46 12.29 -15.13
C TYR A 144 3.66 12.83 -16.33
N ARG A 145 2.45 13.34 -16.07
CA ARG A 145 1.57 13.92 -17.08
C ARG A 145 2.13 15.23 -17.64
N THR A 146 2.55 16.14 -16.75
CA THR A 146 3.11 17.45 -17.15
C THR A 146 4.36 17.31 -17.98
N LEU A 147 5.25 16.37 -17.65
CA LEU A 147 6.46 16.09 -18.39
C LEU A 147 6.23 15.25 -19.67
N ALA A 148 4.99 14.85 -19.93
CA ALA A 148 4.59 14.02 -21.07
C ALA A 148 5.48 12.76 -21.23
N VAL A 149 5.81 12.11 -20.10
CA VAL A 149 6.78 10.99 -20.07
C VAL A 149 6.31 9.84 -20.94
N ARG A 150 5.03 9.48 -20.89
CA ARG A 150 4.49 8.42 -21.74
C ARG A 150 4.72 8.70 -23.23
N LYS A 151 4.41 9.92 -23.69
CA LYS A 151 4.60 10.31 -25.09
C LYS A 151 6.06 10.19 -25.50
N LYS A 152 6.98 10.70 -24.70
CA LYS A 152 8.43 10.59 -24.95
C LYS A 152 8.87 9.13 -25.06
N LEU A 153 8.43 8.26 -24.16
CA LEU A 153 8.77 6.84 -24.19
C LEU A 153 8.21 6.12 -25.42
N ILE A 154 6.99 6.48 -25.86
CA ILE A 154 6.38 5.94 -27.07
C ILE A 154 7.18 6.40 -28.30
N ASP A 155 7.48 7.69 -28.40
CA ASP A 155 8.25 8.26 -29.50
C ASP A 155 9.65 7.63 -29.62
N GLU A 156 10.34 7.47 -28.46
CA GLU A 156 11.67 6.88 -28.38
C GLU A 156 11.69 5.38 -28.77
N ARG A 157 10.64 4.64 -28.39
CA ARG A 157 10.55 3.19 -28.64
C ARG A 157 9.87 2.82 -29.97
N GLY A 158 9.29 3.79 -30.65
CA GLY A 158 8.52 3.55 -31.88
C GLY A 158 7.27 2.70 -31.65
N LEU A 159 6.69 2.75 -30.44
CA LEU A 159 5.50 1.98 -30.09
C LEU A 159 4.25 2.80 -30.40
N GLU A 160 3.34 2.25 -31.18
CA GLU A 160 1.98 2.79 -31.27
C GLU A 160 1.20 2.42 -29.99
N SER A 161 0.52 3.41 -29.43
CA SER A 161 -0.40 3.18 -28.31
C SER A 161 -1.59 2.37 -28.82
N THR A 162 -1.60 1.08 -28.58
CA THR A 162 -2.86 0.33 -28.69
C THR A 162 -3.71 0.64 -27.47
N ALA A 163 -4.93 1.14 -27.67
CA ALA A 163 -5.88 1.47 -26.61
C ALA A 163 -6.39 0.23 -25.85
N THR A 164 -6.05 -0.92 -26.32
CA THR A 164 -6.34 -2.21 -25.68
C THR A 164 -5.03 -2.78 -25.18
N GLY A 165 -4.85 -2.82 -23.89
CA GLY A 165 -3.71 -3.47 -23.23
C GLY A 165 -3.73 -4.99 -23.44
N LEU A 166 -3.85 -5.44 -24.65
CA LEU A 166 -3.72 -6.83 -25.08
C LEU A 166 -2.46 -6.95 -25.91
#